data_99c8756b04ab858434f81351d90c1dfc
#
_entry.id   99c8756b04ab858434f81351d90c1dfc
#
_cell.length_a   1.000
_cell.length_b   1.000
_cell.length_c   1.000
_cell.angle_alpha   90.00
_cell.angle_beta   90.00
_cell.angle_gamma   90.00
#
_symmetry.space_group_name_H-M   'P 1'
#
loop_
_entity.id
_entity.type
_entity.pdbx_description
1 polymer ?
#
loop_
_entity_poly.entity_id
_entity_poly.type
_entity_poly.pdbx_seq_one_letter_code
_entity_poly.pdbx_strand_id
1 'polypeptide(L)'
;MTMRKTIILGAALLVFGAIAASAQTVDEHLKKGDEYYTQLNDAKALEEYLAAAQADAKNYEAAWKACRSLIDVGDLLDVKVKGNEDKQKQYYKDAQTYARRAVALNENDTWGHFYLSAALGKYALMLGKKEQIAMSKEIKTAIDRAIELDAANDLAYHALGRWQRRMAEIGGAQRLFGSILFGSIPKGSFEEAVKALAKAAELKPGYINHHIELARSFVAMSKYKEAVEEFQKCLDLPPTTAK
;
A
#
# COMPACT_ATOMS: atom_id res chain seq x y z
N MET A 1 7.31 -10.41 58.88
CA MET A 1 6.68 -9.46 57.89
C MET A 1 7.66 -9.12 56.76
N THR A 2 8.54 -10.07 56.36
CA THR A 2 9.66 -9.82 55.43
C THR A 2 9.61 -10.68 54.14
N MET A 3 8.71 -11.67 54.02
CA MET A 3 8.65 -12.55 52.86
C MET A 3 7.76 -12.04 51.70
N ARG A 4 6.89 -11.05 51.91
CA ARG A 4 5.99 -10.53 50.83
C ARG A 4 6.65 -9.46 49.89
N LYS A 5 7.75 -8.81 50.34
CA LYS A 5 8.43 -7.78 49.50
C LYS A 5 9.37 -8.36 48.44
N THR A 6 9.90 -9.56 48.68
CA THR A 6 10.87 -10.19 47.73
C THR A 6 10.20 -10.79 46.52
N ILE A 7 8.95 -11.24 46.61
CA ILE A 7 8.22 -11.85 45.50
C ILE A 7 7.73 -10.77 44.49
N ILE A 8 7.40 -9.57 44.98
CA ILE A 8 6.93 -8.48 44.09
C ILE A 8 8.09 -7.93 43.26
N LEU A 9 9.32 -7.90 43.79
CA LEU A 9 10.49 -7.42 43.08
C LEU A 9 10.93 -8.40 41.96
N GLY A 10 10.81 -9.69 42.21
CA GLY A 10 11.16 -10.73 41.22
C GLY A 10 10.20 -10.79 40.02
N ALA A 11 8.91 -10.58 40.26
CA ALA A 11 7.92 -10.56 39.19
C ALA A 11 8.02 -9.33 38.30
N ALA A 12 8.35 -8.16 38.86
CA ALA A 12 8.55 -6.93 38.09
C ALA A 12 9.81 -7.00 37.20
N LEU A 13 10.89 -7.60 37.66
CA LEU A 13 12.12 -7.78 36.89
C LEU A 13 11.94 -8.78 35.73
N LEU A 14 11.15 -9.83 35.89
CA LEU A 14 10.86 -10.81 34.85
C LEU A 14 9.97 -10.23 33.73
N VAL A 15 9.00 -9.37 34.07
CA VAL A 15 8.15 -8.71 33.08
C VAL A 15 8.94 -7.68 32.28
N PHE A 16 9.84 -6.92 32.91
CA PHE A 16 10.70 -5.97 32.19
C PHE A 16 11.73 -6.67 31.29
N GLY A 17 12.28 -7.77 31.71
CA GLY A 17 13.21 -8.56 30.91
C GLY A 17 12.56 -9.19 29.68
N ALA A 18 11.32 -9.66 29.78
CA ALA A 18 10.58 -10.24 28.66
C ALA A 18 10.18 -9.19 27.62
N ILE A 19 9.80 -7.97 28.06
CA ILE A 19 9.46 -6.86 27.15
C ILE A 19 10.71 -6.38 26.40
N ALA A 20 11.84 -6.25 27.06
CA ALA A 20 13.09 -5.84 26.44
C ALA A 20 13.60 -6.88 25.44
N ALA A 21 13.51 -8.18 25.76
CA ALA A 21 13.87 -9.26 24.82
C ALA A 21 12.97 -9.29 23.59
N SER A 22 11.64 -9.07 23.77
CA SER A 22 10.69 -9.00 22.66
C SER A 22 10.97 -7.80 21.75
N ALA A 23 11.25 -6.63 22.30
CA ALA A 23 11.58 -5.42 21.52
C ALA A 23 12.85 -5.61 20.70
N GLN A 24 13.90 -6.20 21.28
CA GLN A 24 15.15 -6.50 20.57
C GLN A 24 14.94 -7.45 19.40
N THR A 25 14.13 -8.47 19.57
CA THR A 25 13.78 -9.43 18.50
C THR A 25 13.03 -8.74 17.34
N VAL A 26 12.13 -7.80 17.64
CA VAL A 26 11.41 -7.02 16.62
C VAL A 26 12.37 -6.21 15.78
N ASP A 27 13.28 -5.47 16.41
CA ASP A 27 14.25 -4.63 15.71
C ASP A 27 15.19 -5.45 14.82
N GLU A 28 15.63 -6.63 15.27
CA GLU A 28 16.44 -7.53 14.46
C GLU A 28 15.68 -8.03 13.22
N HIS A 29 14.41 -8.41 13.36
CA HIS A 29 13.57 -8.82 12.24
C HIS A 29 13.31 -7.67 11.27
N LEU A 30 13.00 -6.46 11.77
CA LEU A 30 12.82 -5.28 10.92
C LEU A 30 14.07 -4.97 10.11
N LYS A 31 15.24 -4.98 10.75
CA LYS A 31 16.52 -4.74 10.09
C LYS A 31 16.81 -5.77 9.00
N LYS A 32 16.66 -7.07 9.29
CA LYS A 32 16.84 -8.13 8.29
C LYS A 32 15.84 -8.01 7.15
N GLY A 33 14.58 -7.70 7.47
CA GLY A 33 13.56 -7.45 6.48
C GLY A 33 13.94 -6.31 5.53
N ASP A 34 14.48 -5.20 6.06
CA ASP A 34 14.96 -4.06 5.26
C ASP A 34 16.18 -4.45 4.39
N GLU A 35 17.11 -5.24 4.91
CA GLU A 35 18.23 -5.77 4.14
C GLU A 35 17.75 -6.64 2.97
N TYR A 36 16.83 -7.58 3.18
CA TYR A 36 16.25 -8.40 2.12
C TYR A 36 15.44 -7.58 1.13
N TYR A 37 14.68 -6.60 1.60
CA TYR A 37 13.91 -5.70 0.75
C TYR A 37 14.80 -4.91 -0.20
N THR A 38 15.93 -4.38 0.29
CA THR A 38 16.91 -3.67 -0.52
C THR A 38 17.58 -4.59 -1.57
N GLN A 39 17.71 -5.89 -1.25
CA GLN A 39 18.22 -6.91 -2.16
C GLN A 39 17.15 -7.44 -3.13
N LEU A 40 15.94 -6.91 -3.12
CA LEU A 40 14.79 -7.37 -3.91
C LEU A 40 14.40 -8.84 -3.61
N ASN A 41 14.71 -9.31 -2.43
CA ASN A 41 14.30 -10.63 -1.97
C ASN A 41 12.98 -10.53 -1.18
N ASP A 42 11.88 -10.32 -1.93
CA ASP A 42 10.57 -10.02 -1.36
C ASP A 42 10.04 -11.12 -0.45
N ALA A 43 10.29 -12.37 -0.81
CA ALA A 43 9.83 -13.51 -0.01
C ALA A 43 10.47 -13.52 1.37
N LYS A 44 11.80 -13.33 1.46
CA LYS A 44 12.52 -13.25 2.73
C LYS A 44 12.20 -11.97 3.50
N ALA A 45 12.04 -10.84 2.81
CA ALA A 45 11.61 -9.60 3.45
C ALA A 45 10.23 -9.78 4.12
N LEU A 46 9.29 -10.44 3.44
CA LEU A 46 7.98 -10.77 3.99
C LEU A 46 8.07 -11.66 5.24
N GLU A 47 8.88 -12.73 5.19
CA GLU A 47 9.08 -13.63 6.34
C GLU A 47 9.54 -12.86 7.58
N GLU A 48 10.53 -11.98 7.43
CA GLU A 48 11.08 -11.19 8.53
C GLU A 48 10.08 -10.16 9.06
N TYR A 49 9.36 -9.43 8.18
CA TYR A 49 8.37 -8.45 8.64
C TYR A 49 7.15 -9.12 9.31
N LEU A 50 6.74 -10.31 8.85
CA LEU A 50 5.70 -11.08 9.53
C LEU A 50 6.19 -11.55 10.91
N ALA A 51 7.44 -12.00 11.03
CA ALA A 51 8.03 -12.37 12.32
C ALA A 51 8.09 -11.18 13.28
N ALA A 52 8.52 -10.00 12.80
CA ALA A 52 8.48 -8.75 13.58
C ALA A 52 7.06 -8.43 14.07
N ALA A 53 6.06 -8.52 13.17
CA ALA A 53 4.67 -8.23 13.49
C ALA A 53 4.01 -9.27 14.40
N GLN A 54 4.56 -10.48 14.49
CA GLN A 54 4.15 -11.52 15.44
C GLN A 54 4.81 -11.33 16.80
N ALA A 55 6.10 -10.96 16.82
CA ALA A 55 6.86 -10.72 18.06
C ALA A 55 6.28 -9.53 18.84
N ASP A 56 5.85 -8.47 18.16
CA ASP A 56 5.12 -7.35 18.77
C ASP A 56 3.92 -6.95 17.93
N ALA A 57 2.76 -7.33 18.41
CA ALA A 57 1.48 -6.99 17.79
C ALA A 57 1.17 -5.48 17.80
N LYS A 58 1.88 -4.66 18.55
CA LYS A 58 1.70 -3.21 18.64
C LYS A 58 2.76 -2.41 17.87
N ASN A 59 3.67 -3.09 17.20
CA ASN A 59 4.67 -2.42 16.39
C ASN A 59 4.05 -1.92 15.08
N TYR A 60 3.96 -0.60 14.95
CA TYR A 60 3.42 0.09 13.78
C TYR A 60 4.23 -0.19 12.51
N GLU A 61 5.57 -0.11 12.64
CA GLU A 61 6.48 -0.27 11.50
C GLU A 61 6.41 -1.68 10.91
N ALA A 62 6.41 -2.70 11.77
CA ALA A 62 6.23 -4.08 11.36
C ALA A 62 4.88 -4.30 10.64
N ALA A 63 3.81 -3.64 11.09
CA ALA A 63 2.51 -3.77 10.49
C ALA A 63 2.46 -3.23 9.05
N TRP A 64 2.91 -1.99 8.80
CA TRP A 64 2.84 -1.45 7.44
C TRP A 64 3.87 -2.08 6.50
N LYS A 65 5.08 -2.46 7.01
CA LYS A 65 6.08 -3.17 6.21
C LYS A 65 5.61 -4.58 5.81
N ALA A 66 4.94 -5.30 6.71
CA ALA A 66 4.30 -6.57 6.38
C ALA A 66 3.22 -6.40 5.30
N CYS A 67 2.37 -5.35 5.41
CA CYS A 67 1.40 -5.04 4.37
C CYS A 67 2.07 -4.79 3.01
N ARG A 68 3.11 -3.97 2.96
CA ARG A 68 3.89 -3.70 1.75
C ARG A 68 4.37 -4.99 1.10
N SER A 69 5.08 -5.81 1.87
CA SER A 69 5.70 -7.03 1.33
C SER A 69 4.67 -8.09 0.93
N LEU A 70 3.50 -8.14 1.58
CA LEU A 70 2.39 -8.98 1.12
C LEU A 70 1.87 -8.54 -0.25
N ILE A 71 1.80 -7.23 -0.51
CA ILE A 71 1.44 -6.71 -1.83
C ILE A 71 2.50 -7.08 -2.85
N ASP A 72 3.78 -6.84 -2.54
CA ASP A 72 4.90 -7.09 -3.44
C ASP A 72 4.99 -8.56 -3.84
N VAL A 73 4.93 -9.49 -2.87
CA VAL A 73 4.92 -10.94 -3.13
C VAL A 73 3.68 -11.35 -3.93
N GLY A 74 2.53 -10.77 -3.64
CA GLY A 74 1.31 -11.00 -4.42
C GLY A 74 1.46 -10.56 -5.87
N ASP A 75 2.09 -9.42 -6.13
CA ASP A 75 2.31 -8.87 -7.47
C ASP A 75 3.28 -9.71 -8.32
N LEU A 76 4.19 -10.45 -7.69
CA LEU A 76 5.13 -11.34 -8.37
C LEU A 76 4.52 -12.66 -8.83
N LEU A 77 3.31 -13.01 -8.39
CA LEU A 77 2.69 -14.26 -8.79
C LEU A 77 2.20 -14.21 -10.25
N ASP A 78 2.67 -15.14 -11.07
CA ASP A 78 2.10 -15.34 -12.41
C ASP A 78 0.71 -15.98 -12.29
N VAL A 79 -0.32 -15.18 -12.52
CA VAL A 79 -1.73 -15.62 -12.42
C VAL A 79 -2.13 -16.64 -13.52
N LYS A 80 -1.30 -16.86 -14.53
CA LYS A 80 -1.51 -17.92 -15.53
C LYS A 80 -1.23 -19.31 -14.93
N VAL A 81 -0.47 -19.37 -13.85
CA VAL A 81 -0.22 -20.63 -13.13
C VAL A 81 -1.43 -20.96 -12.26
N LYS A 82 -1.96 -22.16 -12.42
CA LYS A 82 -3.14 -22.63 -11.66
C LYS A 82 -2.96 -22.49 -10.16
N GLY A 83 -3.90 -21.83 -9.50
CA GLY A 83 -3.92 -21.59 -8.07
C GLY A 83 -3.17 -20.33 -7.62
N ASN A 84 -2.42 -19.66 -8.49
CA ASN A 84 -1.75 -18.41 -8.14
C ASN A 84 -2.73 -17.23 -7.99
N GLU A 85 -3.84 -17.22 -8.73
CA GLU A 85 -4.87 -16.19 -8.56
C GLU A 85 -5.47 -16.22 -7.16
N ASP A 86 -5.80 -17.40 -6.64
CA ASP A 86 -6.32 -17.54 -5.27
C ASP A 86 -5.27 -17.17 -4.22
N LYS A 87 -4.00 -17.54 -4.44
CA LYS A 87 -2.90 -17.12 -3.57
C LYS A 87 -2.70 -15.61 -3.58
N GLN A 88 -2.70 -14.99 -4.75
CA GLN A 88 -2.58 -13.55 -4.91
C GLN A 88 -3.72 -12.83 -4.17
N LYS A 89 -4.95 -13.31 -4.34
CA LYS A 89 -6.12 -12.79 -3.64
C LYS A 89 -5.97 -12.91 -2.12
N GLN A 90 -5.42 -14.02 -1.63
CA GLN A 90 -5.16 -14.20 -0.20
C GLN A 90 -4.09 -13.22 0.31
N TYR A 91 -2.97 -13.04 -0.41
CA TYR A 91 -1.96 -12.05 -0.07
C TYR A 91 -2.53 -10.65 0.06
N TYR A 92 -3.36 -10.21 -0.88
CA TYR A 92 -3.99 -8.87 -0.80
C TYR A 92 -5.02 -8.76 0.32
N LYS A 93 -5.70 -9.86 0.67
CA LYS A 93 -6.60 -9.90 1.83
C LYS A 93 -5.83 -9.78 3.14
N ASP A 94 -4.71 -10.48 3.26
CA ASP A 94 -3.86 -10.41 4.44
C ASP A 94 -3.19 -9.03 4.55
N ALA A 95 -2.76 -8.44 3.42
CA ALA A 95 -2.25 -7.08 3.37
C ALA A 95 -3.23 -6.06 3.96
N GLN A 96 -4.54 -6.18 3.65
CA GLN A 96 -5.55 -5.30 4.27
C GLN A 96 -5.59 -5.43 5.79
N THR A 97 -5.45 -6.65 6.32
CA THR A 97 -5.45 -6.87 7.77
C THR A 97 -4.30 -6.14 8.44
N TYR A 98 -3.10 -6.23 7.87
CA TYR A 98 -1.93 -5.54 8.38
C TYR A 98 -2.00 -4.03 8.19
N ALA A 99 -2.54 -3.54 7.07
CA ALA A 99 -2.73 -2.11 6.85
C ALA A 99 -3.73 -1.48 7.82
N ARG A 100 -4.88 -2.13 8.06
CA ARG A 100 -5.85 -1.67 9.06
C ARG A 100 -5.26 -1.65 10.46
N ARG A 101 -4.44 -2.65 10.79
CA ARG A 101 -3.71 -2.68 12.05
C ARG A 101 -2.71 -1.51 12.14
N ALA A 102 -1.96 -1.20 11.08
CA ALA A 102 -1.06 -0.06 11.07
C ALA A 102 -1.81 1.25 11.32
N VAL A 103 -2.92 1.49 10.62
CA VAL A 103 -3.76 2.68 10.87
C VAL A 103 -4.27 2.74 12.31
N ALA A 104 -4.71 1.62 12.88
CA ALA A 104 -5.17 1.57 14.26
C ALA A 104 -4.06 1.82 15.29
N LEU A 105 -2.81 1.47 14.97
CA LEU A 105 -1.65 1.69 15.84
C LEU A 105 -1.12 3.13 15.74
N ASN A 106 -1.16 3.75 14.57
CA ASN A 106 -0.79 5.14 14.36
C ASN A 106 -1.61 5.76 13.22
N GLU A 107 -2.70 6.43 13.58
CA GLU A 107 -3.61 7.10 12.64
C GLU A 107 -3.04 8.42 12.06
N ASN A 108 -1.92 8.90 12.62
CA ASN A 108 -1.29 10.16 12.24
C ASN A 108 -0.01 9.98 11.42
N ASP A 109 0.21 8.80 10.86
CA ASP A 109 1.32 8.53 9.96
C ASP A 109 0.81 8.17 8.56
N THR A 110 1.48 8.68 7.53
CA THR A 110 1.07 8.55 6.12
C THR A 110 1.12 7.10 5.61
N TRP A 111 2.10 6.30 6.05
CA TRP A 111 2.34 4.96 5.51
C TRP A 111 1.20 3.98 5.80
N GLY A 112 0.62 4.03 7.01
CA GLY A 112 -0.53 3.19 7.35
C GLY A 112 -1.70 3.41 6.39
N HIS A 113 -2.05 4.68 6.12
CA HIS A 113 -3.13 5.06 5.22
C HIS A 113 -2.80 4.78 3.75
N PHE A 114 -1.57 5.08 3.31
CA PHE A 114 -1.15 4.78 1.95
C PHE A 114 -1.24 3.27 1.68
N TYR A 115 -0.65 2.42 2.53
CA TYR A 115 -0.69 0.97 2.33
C TYR A 115 -2.09 0.38 2.50
N LEU A 116 -2.97 1.00 3.32
CA LEU A 116 -4.39 0.62 3.35
C LEU A 116 -5.04 0.86 1.99
N SER A 117 -4.82 2.02 1.36
CA SER A 117 -5.34 2.33 0.04
C SER A 117 -4.82 1.37 -1.03
N ALA A 118 -3.52 1.03 -0.97
CA ALA A 118 -2.88 0.10 -1.90
C ALA A 118 -3.44 -1.33 -1.76
N ALA A 119 -3.52 -1.85 -0.53
CA ALA A 119 -4.05 -3.19 -0.25
C ALA A 119 -5.52 -3.33 -0.66
N LEU A 120 -6.36 -2.33 -0.32
CA LEU A 120 -7.75 -2.28 -0.74
C LEU A 120 -7.87 -2.21 -2.27
N GLY A 121 -7.05 -1.38 -2.93
CA GLY A 121 -7.03 -1.24 -4.37
C GLY A 121 -6.66 -2.54 -5.08
N LYS A 122 -5.61 -3.22 -4.63
CA LYS A 122 -5.18 -4.52 -5.17
C LYS A 122 -6.25 -5.59 -4.99
N TYR A 123 -6.80 -5.70 -3.79
CA TYR A 123 -7.85 -6.68 -3.51
C TYR A 123 -9.14 -6.41 -4.30
N ALA A 124 -9.54 -5.15 -4.43
CA ALA A 124 -10.72 -4.78 -5.20
C ALA A 124 -10.64 -5.25 -6.65
N LEU A 125 -9.44 -5.24 -7.27
CA LEU A 125 -9.25 -5.72 -8.64
C LEU A 125 -9.51 -7.23 -8.81
N MET A 126 -9.43 -7.99 -7.73
CA MET A 126 -9.72 -9.43 -7.70
C MET A 126 -11.22 -9.74 -7.47
N LEU A 127 -12.04 -8.71 -7.33
CA LEU A 127 -13.45 -8.82 -6.98
C LEU A 127 -14.38 -8.39 -8.13
N GLY A 128 -15.68 -8.65 -7.97
CA GLY A 128 -16.70 -8.19 -8.89
C GLY A 128 -16.92 -6.67 -8.85
N LYS A 129 -17.63 -6.15 -9.85
CA LYS A 129 -17.88 -4.68 -9.99
C LYS A 129 -18.57 -4.05 -8.80
N LYS A 130 -19.49 -4.77 -8.16
CA LYS A 130 -20.21 -4.29 -6.98
C LYS A 130 -19.26 -4.01 -5.82
N GLU A 131 -18.38 -4.96 -5.53
CA GLU A 131 -17.39 -4.87 -4.47
C GLU A 131 -16.33 -3.78 -4.78
N GLN A 132 -15.88 -3.68 -6.03
CA GLN A 132 -14.98 -2.61 -6.48
C GLN A 132 -15.57 -1.22 -6.19
N ILE A 133 -16.84 -1.02 -6.51
CA ILE A 133 -17.56 0.24 -6.26
C ILE A 133 -17.69 0.49 -4.74
N ALA A 134 -18.07 -0.52 -3.98
CA ALA A 134 -18.20 -0.39 -2.53
C ALA A 134 -16.89 0.02 -1.85
N MET A 135 -15.75 -0.55 -2.30
CA MET A 135 -14.43 -0.26 -1.75
C MET A 135 -13.85 1.08 -2.22
N SER A 136 -14.32 1.61 -3.37
CA SER A 136 -13.72 2.80 -3.99
C SER A 136 -13.74 4.06 -3.11
N LYS A 137 -14.75 4.21 -2.26
CA LYS A 137 -14.86 5.33 -1.31
C LYS A 137 -13.82 5.22 -0.20
N GLU A 138 -13.66 4.03 0.39
CA GLU A 138 -12.67 3.79 1.45
C GLU A 138 -11.25 3.97 0.92
N ILE A 139 -10.97 3.46 -0.28
CA ILE A 139 -9.69 3.68 -0.97
C ILE A 139 -9.39 5.18 -1.08
N LYS A 140 -10.37 5.97 -1.57
CA LYS A 140 -10.19 7.42 -1.71
C LYS A 140 -9.94 8.11 -0.37
N THR A 141 -10.69 7.76 0.66
CA THR A 141 -10.51 8.31 2.01
C THR A 141 -9.12 8.03 2.56
N ALA A 142 -8.61 6.81 2.37
CA ALA A 142 -7.27 6.44 2.81
C ALA A 142 -6.18 7.20 2.04
N ILE A 143 -6.34 7.37 0.72
CA ILE A 143 -5.43 8.18 -0.11
C ILE A 143 -5.40 9.64 0.38
N ASP A 144 -6.57 10.25 0.56
CA ASP A 144 -6.68 11.64 0.98
C ASP A 144 -6.02 11.86 2.34
N ARG A 145 -6.25 10.94 3.27
CA ARG A 145 -5.62 11.02 4.59
C ARG A 145 -4.10 10.87 4.51
N ALA A 146 -3.59 9.99 3.66
CA ALA A 146 -2.14 9.86 3.46
C ALA A 146 -1.51 11.17 2.94
N ILE A 147 -2.15 11.84 1.98
CA ILE A 147 -1.69 13.12 1.43
C ILE A 147 -1.80 14.25 2.46
N GLU A 148 -2.88 14.28 3.26
CA GLU A 148 -3.08 15.26 4.32
C GLU A 148 -1.97 15.16 5.39
N LEU A 149 -1.58 13.94 5.74
CA LEU A 149 -0.54 13.67 6.73
C LEU A 149 0.87 13.97 6.21
N ASP A 150 1.12 13.70 4.92
CA ASP A 150 2.40 13.99 4.29
C ASP A 150 2.20 14.41 2.83
N ALA A 151 2.25 15.71 2.57
CA ALA A 151 2.17 16.28 1.24
C ALA A 151 3.40 15.99 0.35
N ALA A 152 4.45 15.35 0.88
CA ALA A 152 5.60 14.89 0.12
C ALA A 152 5.55 13.39 -0.21
N ASN A 153 4.49 12.67 0.19
CA ASN A 153 4.32 11.25 -0.15
C ASN A 153 3.95 11.09 -1.63
N ASP A 154 4.96 10.86 -2.47
CA ASP A 154 4.83 10.64 -3.92
C ASP A 154 3.92 9.46 -4.27
N LEU A 155 3.97 8.39 -3.49
CA LEU A 155 3.16 7.19 -3.71
C LEU A 155 1.67 7.43 -3.41
N ALA A 156 1.33 8.31 -2.47
CA ALA A 156 -0.06 8.67 -2.21
C ALA A 156 -0.66 9.47 -3.39
N TYR A 157 0.10 10.40 -3.99
CA TYR A 157 -0.31 11.08 -5.23
C TYR A 157 -0.41 10.12 -6.42
N HIS A 158 0.52 9.18 -6.54
CA HIS A 158 0.42 8.11 -7.53
C HIS A 158 -0.88 7.31 -7.39
N ALA A 159 -1.22 6.89 -6.17
CA ALA A 159 -2.46 6.18 -5.88
C ALA A 159 -3.70 7.05 -6.21
N LEU A 160 -3.67 8.35 -5.88
CA LEU A 160 -4.74 9.30 -6.22
C LEU A 160 -4.95 9.38 -7.73
N GLY A 161 -3.88 9.53 -8.50
CA GLY A 161 -3.98 9.63 -9.95
C GLY A 161 -4.54 8.37 -10.60
N ARG A 162 -4.12 7.19 -10.16
CA ARG A 162 -4.68 5.92 -10.61
C ARG A 162 -6.16 5.78 -10.24
N TRP A 163 -6.54 6.18 -9.03
CA TRP A 163 -7.93 6.15 -8.59
C TRP A 163 -8.79 7.09 -9.44
N GLN A 164 -8.33 8.34 -9.67
CA GLN A 164 -9.03 9.32 -10.50
C GLN A 164 -9.25 8.81 -11.92
N ARG A 165 -8.23 8.26 -12.56
CA ARG A 165 -8.31 7.69 -13.90
C ARG A 165 -9.32 6.54 -13.97
N ARG A 166 -9.24 5.58 -13.04
CA ARG A 166 -10.17 4.45 -13.00
C ARG A 166 -11.62 4.89 -12.80
N MET A 167 -11.86 5.88 -11.96
CA MET A 167 -13.21 6.41 -11.76
C MET A 167 -13.69 7.21 -13.00
N ALA A 168 -12.80 7.89 -13.72
CA ALA A 168 -13.13 8.58 -14.96
C ALA A 168 -13.46 7.61 -16.12
N GLU A 169 -12.79 6.46 -16.17
CA GLU A 169 -13.04 5.39 -17.15
C GLU A 169 -14.47 4.83 -17.07
N ILE A 170 -15.17 5.01 -15.94
CA ILE A 170 -16.57 4.62 -15.80
C ILE A 170 -17.44 5.66 -16.52
N GLY A 171 -17.84 5.35 -17.75
CA GLY A 171 -18.65 6.23 -18.60
C GLY A 171 -20.00 6.58 -17.99
N GLY A 172 -20.62 7.67 -18.49
CA GLY A 172 -21.85 8.22 -17.94
C GLY A 172 -23.02 7.23 -17.89
N ALA A 173 -23.23 6.46 -18.96
CA ALA A 173 -24.26 5.43 -19.01
C ALA A 173 -23.99 4.30 -17.99
N GLN A 174 -22.75 3.79 -17.94
CA GLN A 174 -22.37 2.77 -16.96
C GLN A 174 -22.53 3.27 -15.52
N ARG A 175 -22.19 4.55 -15.29
CA ARG A 175 -22.34 5.19 -13.98
C ARG A 175 -23.82 5.31 -13.59
N LEU A 176 -24.70 5.70 -14.51
CA LEU A 176 -26.13 5.80 -14.26
C LEU A 176 -26.72 4.43 -13.88
N PHE A 177 -26.52 3.43 -14.72
CA PHE A 177 -27.00 2.06 -14.43
C PHE A 177 -26.36 1.46 -13.17
N GLY A 178 -25.06 1.63 -13.00
CA GLY A 178 -24.36 1.16 -11.82
C GLY A 178 -24.84 1.83 -10.53
N SER A 179 -25.20 3.12 -10.58
CA SER A 179 -25.71 3.84 -9.43
C SER A 179 -27.09 3.33 -8.98
N ILE A 180 -27.91 2.87 -9.89
CA ILE A 180 -29.21 2.25 -9.58
C ILE A 180 -29.03 0.91 -8.87
N LEU A 181 -28.03 0.12 -9.30
CA LEU A 181 -27.81 -1.24 -8.79
C LEU A 181 -26.93 -1.29 -7.53
N PHE A 182 -25.96 -0.39 -7.42
CA PHE A 182 -24.88 -0.48 -6.43
C PHE A 182 -24.72 0.79 -5.56
N GLY A 183 -25.57 1.78 -5.76
CA GLY A 183 -25.50 3.07 -5.08
C GLY A 183 -24.49 4.04 -5.73
N SER A 184 -24.35 5.22 -5.13
CA SER A 184 -23.54 6.31 -5.69
C SER A 184 -22.10 5.89 -6.00
N ILE A 185 -21.73 5.95 -7.28
CA ILE A 185 -20.37 5.70 -7.78
C ILE A 185 -19.57 7.01 -7.72
N PRO A 186 -18.42 7.06 -7.04
CA PRO A 186 -17.59 8.26 -7.01
C PRO A 186 -17.20 8.70 -8.43
N LYS A 187 -17.13 10.02 -8.63
CA LYS A 187 -16.65 10.59 -9.89
C LYS A 187 -15.13 10.73 -9.84
N GLY A 188 -14.47 10.40 -10.95
CA GLY A 188 -13.08 10.71 -11.21
C GLY A 188 -12.96 11.64 -12.40
N SER A 189 -11.77 12.20 -12.61
CA SER A 189 -11.43 13.05 -13.75
C SER A 189 -10.06 12.67 -14.29
N PHE A 190 -9.91 12.63 -15.61
CA PHE A 190 -8.62 12.40 -16.24
C PHE A 190 -7.67 13.57 -15.99
N GLU A 191 -8.18 14.81 -15.94
CA GLU A 191 -7.42 16.00 -15.61
C GLU A 191 -6.84 15.92 -14.19
N GLU A 192 -7.66 15.53 -13.21
CA GLU A 192 -7.19 15.33 -11.83
C GLU A 192 -6.22 14.14 -11.72
N ALA A 193 -6.39 13.10 -12.55
CA ALA A 193 -5.44 12.01 -12.63
C ALA A 193 -4.06 12.49 -13.11
N VAL A 194 -4.03 13.28 -14.19
CA VAL A 194 -2.80 13.86 -14.72
C VAL A 194 -2.15 14.77 -13.68
N LYS A 195 -2.91 15.66 -13.03
CA LYS A 195 -2.40 16.56 -12.00
C LYS A 195 -1.76 15.81 -10.82
N ALA A 196 -2.42 14.78 -10.32
CA ALA A 196 -1.90 13.99 -9.22
C ALA A 196 -0.64 13.21 -9.62
N LEU A 197 -0.61 12.58 -10.80
CA LEU A 197 0.56 11.84 -11.28
C LEU A 197 1.73 12.73 -11.65
N ALA A 198 1.46 13.92 -12.19
CA ALA A 198 2.49 14.95 -12.41
C ALA A 198 3.12 15.38 -11.07
N LYS A 199 2.30 15.55 -10.01
CA LYS A 199 2.82 15.84 -8.67
C LYS A 199 3.66 14.70 -8.11
N ALA A 200 3.25 13.44 -8.31
CA ALA A 200 4.04 12.28 -7.94
C ALA A 200 5.42 12.26 -8.66
N ALA A 201 5.42 12.52 -9.97
CA ALA A 201 6.65 12.60 -10.78
C ALA A 201 7.54 13.79 -10.39
N GLU A 202 6.96 14.94 -9.99
CA GLU A 202 7.69 16.09 -9.44
C GLU A 202 8.40 15.73 -8.14
N LEU A 203 7.70 15.04 -7.22
CA LEU A 203 8.25 14.63 -5.92
C LEU A 203 9.34 13.57 -6.06
N LYS A 204 9.20 12.64 -7.02
CA LYS A 204 10.18 11.57 -7.26
C LYS A 204 10.40 11.32 -8.75
N PRO A 205 11.18 12.20 -9.41
CA PRO A 205 11.34 12.16 -10.88
C PRO A 205 11.99 10.88 -11.42
N GLY A 206 12.78 10.19 -10.60
CA GLY A 206 13.42 8.93 -10.98
C GLY A 206 12.53 7.69 -10.85
N TYR A 207 11.29 7.81 -10.38
CA TYR A 207 10.40 6.67 -10.22
C TYR A 207 9.59 6.40 -11.49
N ILE A 208 10.06 5.45 -12.29
CA ILE A 208 9.51 5.13 -13.62
C ILE A 208 8.00 4.94 -13.63
N ASN A 209 7.43 4.31 -12.59
CA ASN A 209 6.00 4.05 -12.55
C ASN A 209 5.12 5.31 -12.49
N HIS A 210 5.64 6.45 -11.99
CA HIS A 210 4.91 7.72 -12.04
C HIS A 210 4.72 8.17 -13.48
N HIS A 211 5.79 8.12 -14.28
CA HIS A 211 5.78 8.49 -15.70
C HIS A 211 4.92 7.53 -16.52
N ILE A 212 4.97 6.21 -16.26
CA ILE A 212 4.11 5.23 -16.92
C ILE A 212 2.63 5.53 -16.68
N GLU A 213 2.21 5.77 -15.44
CA GLU A 213 0.80 6.03 -15.13
C GLU A 213 0.35 7.41 -15.62
N LEU A 214 1.24 8.41 -15.63
CA LEU A 214 0.99 9.71 -16.23
C LEU A 214 0.78 9.59 -17.75
N ALA A 215 1.66 8.88 -18.44
CA ALA A 215 1.51 8.61 -19.88
C ALA A 215 0.19 7.88 -20.19
N ARG A 216 -0.17 6.86 -19.39
CA ARG A 216 -1.47 6.16 -19.53
C ARG A 216 -2.67 7.10 -19.36
N SER A 217 -2.56 8.08 -18.48
CA SER A 217 -3.61 9.09 -18.30
C SER A 217 -3.72 10.04 -19.48
N PHE A 218 -2.60 10.44 -20.08
CA PHE A 218 -2.59 11.19 -21.33
C PHE A 218 -3.17 10.39 -22.51
N VAL A 219 -2.85 9.10 -22.63
CA VAL A 219 -3.46 8.20 -23.63
C VAL A 219 -4.98 8.17 -23.49
N ALA A 220 -5.50 8.06 -22.25
CA ALA A 220 -6.93 8.07 -21.99
C ALA A 220 -7.62 9.37 -22.41
N MET A 221 -6.88 10.48 -22.45
CA MET A 221 -7.33 11.79 -22.93
C MET A 221 -7.06 12.04 -24.43
N SER A 222 -6.55 11.05 -25.15
CA SER A 222 -6.07 11.18 -26.55
C SER A 222 -4.96 12.23 -26.73
N LYS A 223 -4.23 12.57 -25.68
CA LYS A 223 -3.06 13.46 -25.68
C LYS A 223 -1.79 12.65 -25.95
N TYR A 224 -1.68 12.17 -27.20
CA TYR A 224 -0.65 11.20 -27.57
C TYR A 224 0.77 11.79 -27.57
N LYS A 225 0.92 13.07 -27.85
CA LYS A 225 2.23 13.74 -27.83
C LYS A 225 2.79 13.73 -26.40
N GLU A 226 2.01 14.18 -25.43
CA GLU A 226 2.38 14.22 -24.03
C GLU A 226 2.62 12.80 -23.48
N ALA A 227 1.83 11.83 -23.93
CA ALA A 227 2.05 10.43 -23.55
C ALA A 227 3.40 9.89 -24.03
N VAL A 228 3.80 10.21 -25.29
CA VAL A 228 5.10 9.82 -25.84
C VAL A 228 6.24 10.47 -25.08
N GLU A 229 6.12 11.74 -24.71
CA GLU A 229 7.13 12.46 -23.92
C GLU A 229 7.36 11.78 -22.55
N GLU A 230 6.29 11.36 -21.88
CA GLU A 230 6.39 10.65 -20.60
C GLU A 230 6.96 9.23 -20.75
N PHE A 231 6.59 8.49 -21.80
CA PHE A 231 7.19 7.18 -22.08
C PHE A 231 8.68 7.30 -22.45
N GLN A 232 9.08 8.37 -23.16
CA GLN A 232 10.49 8.62 -23.44
C GLN A 232 11.29 8.82 -22.15
N LYS A 233 10.76 9.59 -21.18
CA LYS A 233 11.39 9.72 -19.86
C LYS A 233 11.60 8.36 -19.17
N CYS A 234 10.65 7.43 -19.32
CA CYS A 234 10.81 6.08 -18.77
C CYS A 234 12.00 5.31 -19.39
N LEU A 235 12.26 5.54 -20.70
CA LEU A 235 13.39 4.90 -21.40
C LEU A 235 14.74 5.55 -21.04
N ASP A 236 14.73 6.84 -20.74
CA ASP A 236 15.93 7.61 -20.40
C ASP A 236 16.36 7.42 -18.94
N LEU A 237 15.44 7.00 -18.07
CA LEU A 237 15.74 6.69 -16.68
C LEU A 237 16.49 5.36 -16.56
N PRO A 238 17.48 5.27 -15.64
CA PRO A 238 18.14 3.99 -15.37
C PRO A 238 17.07 2.97 -14.94
N PRO A 239 17.22 1.68 -15.34
CA PRO A 239 16.33 0.65 -14.88
C PRO A 239 16.35 0.66 -13.34
N THR A 240 15.35 1.26 -12.77
CA THR A 240 15.20 1.19 -11.34
C THR A 240 14.48 -0.11 -11.04
N THR A 241 15.11 -0.95 -10.27
CA THR A 241 14.44 -1.95 -9.46
C THR A 241 13.61 -1.17 -8.43
N ALA A 242 12.73 -0.31 -8.95
CA ALA A 242 12.01 0.63 -8.13
C ALA A 242 10.90 -0.11 -7.42
N LYS A 243 11.19 -0.38 -6.19
CA LYS A 243 10.16 -0.46 -5.19
C LYS A 243 9.99 0.90 -4.55
#